data_616aee599122482caa0acfeef4ec8356
#
_entry.id   616aee599122482caa0acfeef4ec8356
#
_cell.length_a   1.000
_cell.length_b   1.000
_cell.length_c   1.000
_cell.angle_alpha   90.00
_cell.angle_beta   90.00
_cell.angle_gamma   90.00
#
_symmetry.space_group_name_H-M   'P 1'
#
loop_
_entity.id
_entity.type
_entity.pdbx_description
1 polymer ?
#
loop_
_entity_poly.entity_id
_entity_poly.type
_entity_poly.pdbx_seq_one_letter_code
_entity_poly.pdbx_strand_id
1 'polypeptide(L)'
;MKVIQGQRFGQERALYNIKDAEISDCRFEGEEDGESAMKEGRRLKVRDSFFDLRYPFWHVRRAEIEKCEMTEKCRAALWYDSDVKIEDCKMHGIKALRECSRVSIANSDVVSPEFGWRNRHVDIKDTSVTGEYAFFESRNITADNLDFHGKYSFQYVKNAKISFSVLDTKDAFWHSENVTVTDSTIKGEYLAWYSKGLTLVRCKIIGTQPLCYCRGLKLIDCTMEAADLSFEYSDVEAQVNGRIESVKNPLSGSITADEIGQVILSDSVYPCRAKINAEKVAETIS
;
A
#
# COMPACT_ATOMS: atom_id res chain seq x y z
N MET A 1 7.36 -9.77 -34.49
CA MET A 1 7.86 -9.13 -33.28
C MET A 1 9.36 -8.94 -33.41
N LYS A 2 9.91 -7.77 -33.12
CA LYS A 2 11.36 -7.52 -33.18
C LYS A 2 12.02 -8.17 -31.96
N VAL A 3 13.10 -8.93 -32.17
CA VAL A 3 13.86 -9.57 -31.10
C VAL A 3 15.17 -8.81 -30.86
N ILE A 4 15.41 -8.45 -29.59
CA ILE A 4 16.64 -7.80 -29.11
C ILE A 4 17.14 -8.62 -27.93
N GLN A 5 18.32 -9.22 -28.07
CA GLN A 5 18.86 -10.11 -27.07
C GLN A 5 20.36 -9.86 -26.82
N GLY A 6 20.77 -9.95 -25.54
CA GLY A 6 22.17 -9.93 -25.11
C GLY A 6 22.88 -8.60 -25.41
N GLN A 7 22.15 -7.50 -25.53
CA GLN A 7 22.73 -6.19 -25.88
C GLN A 7 22.90 -5.28 -24.64
N ARG A 8 23.85 -4.36 -24.74
CA ARG A 8 24.09 -3.30 -23.75
C ARG A 8 23.76 -1.95 -24.32
N PHE A 9 23.01 -1.15 -23.55
CA PHE A 9 22.57 0.19 -23.92
C PHE A 9 22.94 1.17 -22.79
N GLY A 10 23.63 2.25 -23.11
CA GLY A 10 24.01 3.31 -22.18
C GLY A 10 23.54 4.71 -22.62
N GLN A 11 23.06 4.84 -23.86
CA GLN A 11 22.60 6.12 -24.42
C GLN A 11 21.16 6.46 -24.02
N GLU A 12 20.87 7.76 -23.99
CA GLU A 12 19.50 8.26 -23.79
C GLU A 12 18.57 7.71 -24.87
N ARG A 13 17.37 7.28 -24.45
CA ARG A 13 16.31 6.80 -25.35
C ARG A 13 16.73 5.70 -26.31
N ALA A 14 17.58 4.80 -25.87
CA ALA A 14 18.16 3.75 -26.69
C ALA A 14 17.16 2.96 -27.58
N LEU A 15 15.97 2.69 -27.05
CA LEU A 15 14.88 1.98 -27.71
C LEU A 15 13.60 2.84 -27.76
N TYR A 16 13.76 4.14 -28.00
CA TYR A 16 12.64 5.08 -28.05
C TYR A 16 11.56 4.66 -29.06
N ASN A 17 10.31 4.72 -28.62
CA ASN A 17 9.12 4.40 -29.44
C ASN A 17 9.16 2.98 -30.05
N ILE A 18 9.87 2.06 -29.43
CA ILE A 18 9.92 0.66 -29.90
C ILE A 18 8.54 0.02 -29.78
N LYS A 19 8.18 -0.79 -30.78
CA LYS A 19 6.88 -1.47 -30.85
C LYS A 19 7.04 -2.93 -31.23
N ASP A 20 6.13 -3.76 -30.69
CA ASP A 20 6.05 -5.18 -31.01
C ASP A 20 7.42 -5.88 -30.85
N ALA A 21 8.04 -5.71 -29.68
CA ALA A 21 9.39 -6.18 -29.42
C ALA A 21 9.45 -7.15 -28.22
N GLU A 22 10.34 -8.12 -28.35
CA GLU A 22 10.83 -8.96 -27.28
C GLU A 22 12.28 -8.60 -26.98
N ILE A 23 12.56 -8.23 -25.71
CA ILE A 23 13.84 -7.74 -25.22
C ILE A 23 14.27 -8.69 -24.10
N SER A 24 15.40 -9.37 -24.27
CA SER A 24 15.87 -10.35 -23.29
C SER A 24 17.39 -10.29 -23.08
N ASP A 25 17.82 -10.65 -21.87
CA ASP A 25 19.25 -10.68 -21.49
C ASP A 25 19.98 -9.37 -21.78
N CYS A 26 19.28 -8.23 -21.71
CA CYS A 26 19.82 -6.92 -22.04
C CYS A 26 20.25 -6.15 -20.78
N ARG A 27 21.21 -5.26 -20.94
CA ARG A 27 21.70 -4.38 -19.88
C ARG A 27 21.55 -2.92 -20.29
N PHE A 28 20.79 -2.18 -19.47
CA PHE A 28 20.59 -0.73 -19.64
C PHE A 28 21.40 -0.02 -18.55
N GLU A 29 22.66 0.22 -18.85
CA GLU A 29 23.66 0.74 -17.91
C GLU A 29 24.75 1.53 -18.64
N GLY A 30 25.41 2.49 -17.98
CA GLY A 30 26.50 3.26 -18.56
C GLY A 30 26.98 4.38 -17.64
N GLU A 31 28.01 5.10 -18.06
CA GLU A 31 28.55 6.26 -17.36
C GLU A 31 27.73 7.52 -17.60
N GLU A 32 27.04 7.59 -18.74
CA GLU A 32 26.20 8.73 -19.11
C GLU A 32 24.79 8.61 -18.51
N ASP A 33 24.10 9.74 -18.50
CA ASP A 33 22.72 9.85 -18.04
C ASP A 33 21.74 9.30 -19.08
N GLY A 34 21.92 8.04 -19.42
CA GLY A 34 21.14 7.31 -20.40
C GLY A 34 19.72 7.00 -19.98
N GLU A 35 18.93 8.03 -19.72
CA GLU A 35 17.54 7.88 -19.27
C GLU A 35 16.55 7.47 -20.36
N SER A 36 15.36 7.06 -19.91
CA SER A 36 14.18 6.90 -20.79
C SER A 36 14.36 5.85 -21.89
N ALA A 37 15.06 4.76 -21.61
CA ALA A 37 15.46 3.77 -22.60
C ALA A 37 14.32 3.31 -23.53
N MET A 38 13.15 2.97 -22.97
CA MET A 38 11.99 2.48 -23.74
C MET A 38 10.82 3.47 -23.76
N LYS A 39 11.09 4.76 -23.61
CA LYS A 39 10.04 5.79 -23.65
C LYS A 39 9.16 5.66 -24.88
N GLU A 40 7.82 5.80 -24.70
CA GLU A 40 6.78 5.64 -25.72
C GLU A 40 6.69 4.22 -26.32
N GLY A 41 7.25 3.21 -25.65
CA GLY A 41 7.21 1.81 -26.08
C GLY A 41 5.79 1.23 -26.09
N ARG A 42 5.53 0.25 -26.96
CA ARG A 42 4.22 -0.40 -27.04
C ARG A 42 4.31 -1.88 -27.35
N ARG A 43 3.53 -2.69 -26.62
CA ARG A 43 3.45 -4.15 -26.78
C ARG A 43 4.82 -4.80 -26.67
N LEU A 44 5.40 -4.63 -25.49
CA LEU A 44 6.74 -5.11 -25.17
C LEU A 44 6.68 -6.38 -24.32
N LYS A 45 7.63 -7.27 -24.54
CA LYS A 45 8.00 -8.34 -23.62
C LYS A 45 9.45 -8.13 -23.23
N VAL A 46 9.68 -7.89 -21.93
CA VAL A 46 11.02 -7.61 -21.40
C VAL A 46 11.34 -8.65 -20.36
N ARG A 47 12.40 -9.42 -20.58
CA ARG A 47 12.78 -10.52 -19.67
C ARG A 47 14.26 -10.55 -19.36
N ASP A 48 14.59 -11.08 -18.17
CA ASP A 48 15.95 -11.39 -17.77
C ASP A 48 16.93 -10.22 -18.02
N SER A 49 16.46 -8.99 -17.80
CA SER A 49 17.19 -7.77 -18.16
C SER A 49 17.48 -6.89 -16.95
N PHE A 50 18.59 -6.16 -17.03
CA PHE A 50 19.12 -5.33 -15.97
C PHE A 50 19.04 -3.84 -16.32
N PHE A 51 18.54 -3.03 -15.37
CA PHE A 51 18.36 -1.60 -15.52
C PHE A 51 19.07 -0.83 -14.41
N ASP A 52 19.97 0.06 -14.78
CA ASP A 52 20.75 0.91 -13.87
C ASP A 52 20.69 2.40 -14.28
N LEU A 53 19.69 2.78 -15.08
CA LEU A 53 19.49 4.13 -15.62
C LEU A 53 18.08 4.63 -15.32
N ARG A 54 17.88 5.96 -15.25
CA ARG A 54 16.61 6.60 -14.86
C ARG A 54 15.50 6.37 -15.90
N TYR A 55 14.27 6.28 -15.43
CA TYR A 55 13.04 6.26 -16.24
C TYR A 55 13.01 5.22 -17.36
N PRO A 56 13.43 3.96 -17.14
CA PRO A 56 13.52 2.98 -18.24
C PRO A 56 12.22 2.80 -19.00
N PHE A 57 11.08 2.85 -18.28
CA PHE A 57 9.74 2.74 -18.86
C PHE A 57 8.99 4.06 -18.61
N TRP A 58 8.81 4.86 -19.61
CA TRP A 58 8.08 6.11 -19.52
C TRP A 58 7.07 6.24 -20.68
N HIS A 59 5.76 6.36 -20.34
CA HIS A 59 4.67 6.30 -21.30
C HIS A 59 4.59 4.98 -22.09
N VAL A 60 5.00 3.88 -21.49
CA VAL A 60 4.90 2.55 -22.12
C VAL A 60 3.47 2.03 -22.03
N ARG A 61 3.02 1.34 -23.07
CA ARG A 61 1.68 0.75 -23.10
C ARG A 61 1.71 -0.70 -23.51
N ARG A 62 1.07 -1.56 -22.70
CA ARG A 62 1.04 -3.02 -22.87
C ARG A 62 2.45 -3.61 -22.84
N ALA A 63 2.93 -3.80 -21.63
CA ALA A 63 4.23 -4.46 -21.40
C ALA A 63 4.08 -5.63 -20.44
N GLU A 64 4.84 -6.68 -20.71
CA GLU A 64 5.12 -7.77 -19.80
C GLU A 64 6.59 -7.66 -19.40
N ILE A 65 6.87 -7.53 -18.10
CA ILE A 65 8.22 -7.35 -17.54
C ILE A 65 8.44 -8.51 -16.56
N GLU A 66 9.36 -9.39 -16.87
CA GLU A 66 9.59 -10.63 -16.11
C GLU A 66 11.06 -10.82 -15.79
N LYS A 67 11.36 -11.23 -14.55
CA LYS A 67 12.72 -11.53 -14.08
C LYS A 67 13.73 -10.42 -14.36
N CYS A 68 13.29 -9.19 -14.19
CA CYS A 68 14.13 -8.02 -14.40
C CYS A 68 14.60 -7.43 -13.08
N GLU A 69 15.78 -6.82 -13.10
CA GLU A 69 16.34 -6.09 -11.98
C GLU A 69 16.44 -4.59 -12.34
N MET A 70 15.85 -3.75 -11.49
CA MET A 70 15.90 -2.29 -11.56
C MET A 70 16.60 -1.79 -10.30
N THR A 71 17.77 -1.19 -10.44
CA THR A 71 18.58 -0.73 -9.31
C THR A 71 18.05 0.57 -8.70
N GLU A 72 18.71 1.04 -7.64
CA GLU A 72 18.41 2.31 -6.98
C GLU A 72 18.53 3.53 -7.91
N LYS A 73 19.28 3.43 -9.00
CA LYS A 73 19.39 4.48 -10.01
C LYS A 73 18.16 4.58 -10.92
N CYS A 74 17.33 3.55 -10.97
CA CYS A 74 16.10 3.54 -11.78
C CYS A 74 15.00 4.43 -11.18
N ARG A 75 15.27 5.69 -10.92
CA ARG A 75 14.29 6.66 -10.45
C ARG A 75 13.06 6.67 -11.36
N ALA A 76 11.86 6.60 -10.78
CA ALA A 76 10.58 6.52 -11.48
C ALA A 76 10.63 5.50 -12.64
N ALA A 77 10.95 4.24 -12.29
CA ALA A 77 11.19 3.20 -13.28
C ALA A 77 10.00 3.02 -14.25
N LEU A 78 8.78 3.09 -13.74
CA LEU A 78 7.54 3.10 -14.52
C LEU A 78 6.79 4.41 -14.25
N TRP A 79 6.64 5.23 -15.28
CA TRP A 79 5.97 6.52 -15.14
C TRP A 79 4.99 6.80 -16.30
N TYR A 80 3.71 7.05 -15.96
CA TYR A 80 2.60 7.20 -16.90
C TYR A 80 2.35 5.97 -17.78
N ASP A 81 2.72 4.79 -17.31
CA ASP A 81 2.55 3.54 -18.06
C ASP A 81 1.13 2.99 -17.91
N SER A 82 0.73 2.15 -18.86
CA SER A 82 -0.57 1.50 -18.78
C SER A 82 -0.58 0.08 -19.33
N ASP A 83 -1.42 -0.76 -18.73
CA ASP A 83 -1.55 -2.17 -19.10
C ASP A 83 -0.21 -2.92 -18.98
N VAL A 84 0.39 -2.87 -17.77
CA VAL A 84 1.70 -3.46 -17.49
C VAL A 84 1.56 -4.63 -16.53
N LYS A 85 2.18 -5.75 -16.89
CA LYS A 85 2.36 -6.90 -16.00
C LYS A 85 3.83 -6.98 -15.59
N ILE A 86 4.07 -7.11 -14.28
CA ILE A 86 5.40 -7.24 -13.67
C ILE A 86 5.41 -8.53 -12.87
N GLU A 87 6.40 -9.39 -13.10
CA GLU A 87 6.48 -10.69 -12.45
C GLU A 87 7.95 -11.06 -12.16
N ASP A 88 8.20 -11.62 -10.98
CA ASP A 88 9.53 -12.08 -10.55
C ASP A 88 10.62 -10.97 -10.64
N CYS A 89 10.28 -9.72 -10.38
CA CYS A 89 11.19 -8.59 -10.58
C CYS A 89 11.72 -8.02 -9.24
N LYS A 90 12.90 -7.38 -9.32
CA LYS A 90 13.42 -6.50 -8.27
C LYS A 90 13.30 -5.05 -8.73
N MET A 91 12.63 -4.23 -7.93
CA MET A 91 12.38 -2.81 -8.25
C MET A 91 12.93 -1.95 -7.11
N HIS A 92 14.20 -1.61 -7.17
CA HIS A 92 14.89 -0.85 -6.13
C HIS A 92 15.22 0.57 -6.62
N GLY A 93 14.33 1.50 -6.39
CA GLY A 93 14.56 2.89 -6.78
C GLY A 93 13.39 3.78 -6.38
N ILE A 94 13.65 5.02 -6.04
CA ILE A 94 12.62 5.95 -5.62
C ILE A 94 11.53 6.13 -6.70
N LYS A 95 10.26 6.12 -6.29
CA LYS A 95 9.10 6.32 -7.19
C LYS A 95 8.99 5.24 -8.28
N ALA A 96 9.36 4.00 -7.97
CA ALA A 96 9.46 2.94 -8.97
C ALA A 96 8.17 2.73 -9.80
N LEU A 97 7.00 3.02 -9.24
CA LEU A 97 5.72 3.01 -9.94
C LEU A 97 4.98 4.32 -9.67
N ARG A 98 4.70 5.13 -10.69
CA ARG A 98 4.09 6.44 -10.51
C ARG A 98 3.11 6.79 -11.64
N GLU A 99 1.90 7.26 -11.26
CA GLU A 99 0.88 7.75 -12.20
C GLU A 99 0.51 6.76 -13.31
N CYS A 100 0.65 5.46 -13.01
CA CYS A 100 0.35 4.36 -13.92
C CYS A 100 -1.10 3.88 -13.80
N SER A 101 -1.53 3.09 -14.77
CA SER A 101 -2.88 2.54 -14.75
C SER A 101 -2.94 1.11 -15.27
N ARG A 102 -3.77 0.27 -14.61
CA ARG A 102 -3.92 -1.16 -14.92
C ARG A 102 -2.57 -1.88 -14.91
N VAL A 103 -2.00 -1.93 -13.71
CA VAL A 103 -0.72 -2.59 -13.43
C VAL A 103 -0.97 -3.80 -12.55
N SER A 104 -0.39 -4.93 -12.90
CA SER A 104 -0.30 -6.10 -12.02
C SER A 104 1.15 -6.39 -11.66
N ILE A 105 1.38 -6.69 -10.38
CA ILE A 105 2.71 -7.02 -9.84
C ILE A 105 2.58 -8.31 -9.07
N ALA A 106 3.44 -9.29 -9.36
CA ALA A 106 3.45 -10.56 -8.66
C ALA A 106 4.88 -11.04 -8.36
N ASN A 107 5.03 -11.80 -7.27
CA ASN A 107 6.28 -12.48 -6.87
C ASN A 107 7.51 -11.55 -6.91
N SER A 108 7.35 -10.29 -6.55
CA SER A 108 8.39 -9.28 -6.77
C SER A 108 8.88 -8.68 -5.46
N ASP A 109 10.10 -8.13 -5.49
CA ASP A 109 10.71 -7.42 -4.38
C ASP A 109 10.87 -5.94 -4.72
N VAL A 110 10.23 -5.08 -3.93
CA VAL A 110 10.19 -3.64 -4.17
C VAL A 110 10.81 -2.90 -2.99
N VAL A 111 11.86 -2.15 -3.23
CA VAL A 111 12.46 -1.22 -2.26
C VAL A 111 12.40 0.19 -2.84
N SER A 112 11.33 0.92 -2.50
CA SER A 112 11.04 2.17 -3.20
C SER A 112 10.30 3.17 -2.31
N PRO A 113 10.95 4.22 -1.82
CA PRO A 113 10.25 5.38 -1.29
C PRO A 113 9.29 5.96 -2.35
N GLU A 114 8.12 6.44 -1.90
CA GLU A 114 7.08 6.98 -2.76
C GLU A 114 6.57 6.00 -3.85
N PHE A 115 6.61 4.71 -3.56
CA PHE A 115 6.09 3.68 -4.46
C PHE A 115 4.58 3.82 -4.67
N GLY A 116 4.15 3.68 -5.90
CA GLY A 116 2.73 3.56 -6.19
C GLY A 116 1.92 4.86 -6.15
N TRP A 117 2.52 6.02 -6.25
CA TRP A 117 1.81 7.30 -6.18
C TRP A 117 0.85 7.53 -7.35
N ARG A 118 -0.39 7.93 -7.02
CA ARG A 118 -1.44 8.35 -7.96
C ARG A 118 -1.77 7.34 -9.05
N ASN A 119 -1.58 6.06 -8.74
CA ASN A 119 -1.92 4.99 -9.67
C ASN A 119 -3.43 4.70 -9.69
N ARG A 120 -3.88 4.00 -10.73
CA ARG A 120 -5.26 3.55 -10.87
C ARG A 120 -5.30 2.10 -11.34
N HIS A 121 -6.07 1.28 -10.63
CA HIS A 121 -6.19 -0.16 -10.89
C HIS A 121 -4.83 -0.85 -10.79
N VAL A 122 -4.43 -1.15 -9.56
CA VAL A 122 -3.19 -1.86 -9.25
C VAL A 122 -3.55 -3.15 -8.54
N ASP A 123 -3.11 -4.26 -9.09
CA ASP A 123 -3.25 -5.58 -8.49
C ASP A 123 -1.86 -6.08 -8.06
N ILE A 124 -1.72 -6.43 -6.78
CA ILE A 124 -0.46 -6.87 -6.18
C ILE A 124 -0.68 -8.24 -5.56
N LYS A 125 0.23 -9.15 -5.84
CA LYS A 125 0.16 -10.50 -5.29
C LYS A 125 1.53 -11.05 -4.91
N ASP A 126 1.62 -11.76 -3.76
CA ASP A 126 2.84 -12.46 -3.33
C ASP A 126 4.10 -11.59 -3.44
N THR A 127 4.04 -10.34 -2.95
CA THR A 127 5.06 -9.31 -3.21
C THR A 127 5.49 -8.66 -1.89
N SER A 128 6.79 -8.40 -1.75
CA SER A 128 7.33 -7.56 -0.68
C SER A 128 7.48 -6.12 -1.14
N VAL A 129 7.12 -5.17 -0.28
CA VAL A 129 7.28 -3.73 -0.54
C VAL A 129 7.87 -3.05 0.69
N THR A 130 9.02 -2.43 0.54
CA THR A 130 9.64 -1.59 1.57
C THR A 130 9.75 -0.15 1.08
N GLY A 131 9.22 0.79 1.87
CA GLY A 131 9.32 2.22 1.53
C GLY A 131 8.39 3.12 2.34
N GLU A 132 8.64 4.42 2.25
CA GLU A 132 7.83 5.45 2.87
C GLU A 132 6.84 6.04 1.84
N TYR A 133 5.67 6.51 2.32
CA TYR A 133 4.63 7.13 1.50
C TYR A 133 4.13 6.25 0.33
N ALA A 134 4.12 4.92 0.51
CA ALA A 134 3.64 4.03 -0.55
C ALA A 134 2.14 4.21 -0.82
N PHE A 135 1.74 4.11 -2.08
CA PHE A 135 0.36 4.18 -2.60
C PHE A 135 -0.38 5.50 -2.37
N PHE A 136 0.32 6.59 -2.09
CA PHE A 136 -0.28 7.90 -1.86
C PHE A 136 -1.21 8.34 -3.00
N GLU A 137 -2.45 8.78 -2.66
CA GLU A 137 -3.50 9.22 -3.60
C GLU A 137 -3.89 8.20 -4.70
N SER A 138 -3.61 6.92 -4.49
CA SER A 138 -3.93 5.88 -5.47
C SER A 138 -5.36 5.37 -5.35
N ARG A 139 -5.89 4.70 -6.39
CA ARG A 139 -7.29 4.26 -6.45
C ARG A 139 -7.42 2.87 -7.04
N ASN A 140 -8.40 2.12 -6.52
CA ASN A 140 -8.73 0.78 -6.97
C ASN A 140 -7.51 -0.15 -6.87
N ILE A 141 -7.07 -0.38 -5.63
CA ILE A 141 -5.96 -1.27 -5.31
C ILE A 141 -6.52 -2.59 -4.85
N THR A 142 -6.00 -3.70 -5.37
CA THR A 142 -6.15 -5.02 -4.81
C THR A 142 -4.78 -5.53 -4.39
N ALA A 143 -4.65 -5.99 -3.15
CA ALA A 143 -3.42 -6.62 -2.66
C ALA A 143 -3.75 -7.94 -1.97
N ASP A 144 -3.06 -9.00 -2.37
CA ASP A 144 -3.18 -10.32 -1.78
C ASP A 144 -1.79 -10.85 -1.43
N ASN A 145 -1.60 -11.26 -0.18
CA ASN A 145 -0.31 -11.68 0.35
C ASN A 145 0.80 -10.64 0.12
N LEU A 146 0.51 -9.39 0.53
CA LEU A 146 1.48 -8.30 0.52
C LEU A 146 2.24 -8.26 1.85
N ASP A 147 3.56 -8.28 1.79
CA ASP A 147 4.44 -8.02 2.93
C ASP A 147 4.99 -6.59 2.84
N PHE A 148 4.41 -5.68 3.63
CA PHE A 148 4.74 -4.25 3.57
C PHE A 148 5.49 -3.79 4.81
N HIS A 149 6.60 -3.10 4.59
CA HIS A 149 7.40 -2.45 5.64
C HIS A 149 7.67 -0.97 5.34
N GLY A 150 7.28 -0.10 6.26
CA GLY A 150 7.56 1.33 6.08
C GLY A 150 6.71 2.23 6.95
N LYS A 151 6.35 3.40 6.44
CA LYS A 151 5.46 4.35 7.12
C LYS A 151 4.73 5.26 6.14
N TYR A 152 3.63 5.87 6.61
CA TYR A 152 2.78 6.79 5.84
C TYR A 152 2.16 6.15 4.60
N SER A 153 1.88 4.84 4.67
CA SER A 153 1.37 4.07 3.53
C SER A 153 -0.13 4.22 3.33
N PHE A 154 -0.60 4.07 2.10
CA PHE A 154 -2.01 4.09 1.72
C PHE A 154 -2.78 5.36 2.12
N GLN A 155 -2.09 6.48 2.34
CA GLN A 155 -2.77 7.74 2.65
C GLN A 155 -3.53 8.26 1.42
N TYR A 156 -4.75 8.79 1.66
CA TYR A 156 -5.65 9.29 0.62
C TYR A 156 -6.04 8.26 -0.45
N VAL A 157 -5.86 6.97 -0.16
CA VAL A 157 -6.28 5.89 -1.07
C VAL A 157 -7.80 5.81 -1.14
N LYS A 158 -8.34 5.52 -2.33
CA LYS A 158 -9.77 5.27 -2.52
C LYS A 158 -10.02 3.90 -3.15
N ASN A 159 -10.95 3.15 -2.57
CA ASN A 159 -11.34 1.82 -3.03
C ASN A 159 -10.15 0.85 -3.02
N ALA A 160 -9.80 0.32 -1.88
CA ALA A 160 -8.80 -0.73 -1.77
C ALA A 160 -9.36 -2.00 -1.13
N LYS A 161 -8.84 -3.15 -1.57
CA LYS A 161 -9.06 -4.45 -0.95
C LYS A 161 -7.72 -5.10 -0.69
N ILE A 162 -7.46 -5.45 0.57
CA ILE A 162 -6.21 -6.04 1.00
C ILE A 162 -6.53 -7.32 1.76
N SER A 163 -5.87 -8.42 1.43
CA SER A 163 -6.09 -9.71 2.09
C SER A 163 -4.79 -10.46 2.36
N PHE A 164 -4.80 -11.29 3.41
CA PHE A 164 -3.71 -12.19 3.81
C PHE A 164 -2.33 -11.50 3.89
N SER A 165 -2.31 -10.25 4.35
CA SER A 165 -1.15 -9.37 4.26
C SER A 165 -0.59 -9.00 5.63
N VAL A 166 0.69 -8.65 5.64
CA VAL A 166 1.35 -8.03 6.79
C VAL A 166 1.69 -6.59 6.44
N LEU A 167 1.16 -5.65 7.23
CA LEU A 167 1.39 -4.23 7.05
C LEU A 167 2.08 -3.69 8.31
N ASP A 168 3.42 -3.70 8.33
CA ASP A 168 4.22 -3.08 9.39
C ASP A 168 4.48 -1.61 9.02
N THR A 169 3.58 -0.72 9.45
CA THR A 169 3.54 0.64 8.92
C THR A 169 2.87 1.64 9.86
N LYS A 170 3.58 2.69 10.22
CA LYS A 170 3.07 3.83 10.99
C LYS A 170 2.21 4.76 10.10
N ASP A 171 1.18 5.40 10.68
CA ASP A 171 0.31 6.40 10.03
C ASP A 171 -0.35 5.91 8.72
N ALA A 172 -0.70 4.62 8.68
CA ALA A 172 -1.32 4.03 7.51
C ALA A 172 -2.77 4.47 7.33
N PHE A 173 -3.26 4.48 6.10
CA PHE A 173 -4.65 4.74 5.70
C PHE A 173 -5.24 6.10 6.12
N TRP A 174 -4.43 7.08 6.47
CA TRP A 174 -4.94 8.40 6.78
C TRP A 174 -5.75 8.98 5.61
N HIS A 175 -6.94 9.53 5.91
CA HIS A 175 -7.87 10.07 4.92
C HIS A 175 -8.25 9.09 3.79
N SER A 176 -8.12 7.79 4.00
CA SER A 176 -8.54 6.80 3.02
C SER A 176 -10.07 6.70 2.94
N GLU A 177 -10.59 6.24 1.80
CA GLU A 177 -12.02 6.07 1.57
C GLU A 177 -12.33 4.68 0.98
N ASN A 178 -13.33 3.97 1.54
CA ASN A 178 -13.80 2.67 1.05
C ASN A 178 -12.68 1.62 0.97
N VAL A 179 -12.00 1.38 2.08
CA VAL A 179 -10.94 0.37 2.20
C VAL A 179 -11.48 -0.83 2.96
N THR A 180 -11.18 -2.03 2.48
CA THR A 180 -11.45 -3.28 3.18
C THR A 180 -10.15 -4.06 3.35
N VAL A 181 -9.84 -4.46 4.58
CA VAL A 181 -8.70 -5.32 4.90
C VAL A 181 -9.22 -6.58 5.56
N THR A 182 -8.79 -7.74 5.09
CA THR A 182 -9.24 -9.04 5.61
C THR A 182 -8.07 -9.96 5.93
N ASP A 183 -8.22 -10.79 6.98
CA ASP A 183 -7.27 -11.86 7.33
C ASP A 183 -5.80 -11.39 7.38
N SER A 184 -5.55 -10.20 7.94
CA SER A 184 -4.27 -9.51 7.85
C SER A 184 -3.79 -9.00 9.21
N THR A 185 -2.48 -8.78 9.30
CA THR A 185 -1.88 -8.09 10.45
C THR A 185 -1.51 -6.66 10.07
N ILE A 186 -1.97 -5.69 10.85
CA ILE A 186 -1.65 -4.27 10.69
C ILE A 186 -0.95 -3.81 11.96
N LYS A 187 0.32 -3.42 11.85
CA LYS A 187 1.14 -3.02 12.97
C LYS A 187 1.68 -1.61 12.74
N GLY A 188 1.51 -0.75 13.73
CA GLY A 188 2.03 0.62 13.73
C GLY A 188 1.10 1.59 14.44
N GLU A 189 1.61 2.76 14.74
CA GLU A 189 0.91 3.82 15.46
C GLU A 189 -0.04 4.58 14.54
N TYR A 190 -1.10 5.19 15.12
CA TYR A 190 -2.01 6.16 14.50
C TYR A 190 -2.72 5.62 13.23
N LEU A 191 -3.11 4.36 13.28
CA LEU A 191 -3.77 3.70 12.15
C LEU A 191 -5.07 4.41 11.76
N ALA A 192 -5.21 4.71 10.47
CA ALA A 192 -6.41 5.09 9.74
C ALA A 192 -7.11 6.39 10.20
N TRP A 193 -6.39 7.31 10.78
CA TRP A 193 -6.98 8.59 11.18
C TRP A 193 -7.69 9.28 10.02
N TYR A 194 -8.90 9.81 10.30
CA TYR A 194 -9.77 10.49 9.33
C TYR A 194 -10.25 9.64 8.15
N SER A 195 -10.16 8.31 8.24
CA SER A 195 -10.67 7.43 7.18
C SER A 195 -12.20 7.42 7.11
N LYS A 196 -12.74 7.04 5.95
CA LYS A 196 -14.18 6.91 5.71
C LYS A 196 -14.50 5.56 5.09
N GLY A 197 -15.41 4.81 5.73
CA GLY A 197 -15.83 3.49 5.23
C GLY A 197 -14.71 2.45 5.24
N LEU A 198 -13.83 2.49 6.26
CA LEU A 198 -12.85 1.44 6.51
C LEU A 198 -13.54 0.24 7.13
N THR A 199 -13.29 -0.94 6.58
CA THR A 199 -13.77 -2.21 7.12
C THR A 199 -12.59 -3.15 7.34
N LEU A 200 -12.42 -3.63 8.57
CA LEU A 200 -11.41 -4.60 8.97
C LEU A 200 -12.11 -5.90 9.36
N VAL A 201 -11.74 -7.01 8.76
CA VAL A 201 -12.36 -8.32 9.01
C VAL A 201 -11.30 -9.35 9.37
N ARG A 202 -11.41 -9.95 10.55
CA ARG A 202 -10.43 -10.93 11.08
C ARG A 202 -8.99 -10.42 11.00
N CYS A 203 -8.82 -9.14 11.34
CA CYS A 203 -7.50 -8.51 11.36
C CYS A 203 -6.92 -8.49 12.77
N LYS A 204 -5.60 -8.60 12.86
CA LYS A 204 -4.85 -8.27 14.06
C LYS A 204 -4.33 -6.84 13.93
N ILE A 205 -4.72 -5.97 14.86
CA ILE A 205 -4.36 -4.55 14.92
C ILE A 205 -3.39 -4.36 16.10
N ILE A 206 -2.21 -3.79 15.83
CA ILE A 206 -1.17 -3.62 16.84
C ILE A 206 -0.66 -2.18 16.83
N GLY A 207 -0.75 -1.48 17.96
CA GLY A 207 -0.17 -0.14 18.11
C GLY A 207 -1.12 0.88 18.67
N THR A 208 -0.55 1.99 19.15
CA THR A 208 -1.23 3.04 19.91
C THR A 208 -2.12 3.93 19.04
N GLN A 209 -3.17 4.47 19.66
CA GLN A 209 -4.10 5.46 19.09
C GLN A 209 -4.67 5.05 17.70
N PRO A 210 -5.09 3.81 17.52
CA PRO A 210 -5.63 3.39 16.25
C PRO A 210 -7.05 3.93 16.04
N LEU A 211 -7.44 4.15 14.78
CA LEU A 211 -8.81 4.29 14.34
C LEU A 211 -9.52 5.53 14.90
N CYS A 212 -8.77 6.63 15.09
CA CYS A 212 -9.33 7.90 15.54
C CYS A 212 -9.90 8.73 14.40
N TYR A 213 -10.94 9.52 14.68
CA TYR A 213 -11.62 10.44 13.75
C TYR A 213 -12.24 9.75 12.51
N CYS A 214 -12.47 8.45 12.57
CA CYS A 214 -13.06 7.68 11.47
C CYS A 214 -14.55 7.91 11.30
N ARG A 215 -15.08 7.66 10.09
CA ARG A 215 -16.51 7.66 9.78
C ARG A 215 -16.92 6.38 9.09
N GLY A 216 -17.99 5.74 9.59
CA GLY A 216 -18.46 4.45 9.07
C GLY A 216 -17.43 3.34 9.22
N LEU A 217 -16.67 3.35 10.32
CA LEU A 217 -15.68 2.34 10.64
C LEU A 217 -16.34 1.04 11.05
N LYS A 218 -15.85 -0.09 10.51
CA LYS A 218 -16.30 -1.43 10.89
C LYS A 218 -15.15 -2.35 11.22
N LEU A 219 -15.23 -3.01 12.37
CA LEU A 219 -14.37 -4.11 12.79
C LEU A 219 -15.22 -5.36 12.97
N ILE A 220 -14.86 -6.46 12.33
CA ILE A 220 -15.55 -7.74 12.40
C ILE A 220 -14.53 -8.83 12.78
N ASP A 221 -14.74 -9.46 13.93
CA ASP A 221 -13.87 -10.55 14.43
C ASP A 221 -12.38 -10.16 14.49
N CYS A 222 -12.07 -8.93 14.86
CA CYS A 222 -10.70 -8.44 14.95
C CYS A 222 -10.11 -8.67 16.34
N THR A 223 -8.79 -8.63 16.43
CA THR A 223 -8.04 -8.56 17.70
C THR A 223 -7.22 -7.29 17.77
N MET A 224 -7.03 -6.73 18.98
CA MET A 224 -6.28 -5.50 19.19
C MET A 224 -5.20 -5.73 20.26
N GLU A 225 -3.96 -5.30 19.99
CA GLU A 225 -2.82 -5.48 20.89
C GLU A 225 -2.07 -4.14 21.04
N ALA A 226 -1.72 -3.76 22.26
CA ALA A 226 -1.11 -2.47 22.57
C ALA A 226 -1.90 -1.29 21.95
N ALA A 227 -3.23 -1.43 21.87
CA ALA A 227 -4.14 -0.51 21.22
C ALA A 227 -4.83 0.36 22.28
N ASP A 228 -4.08 1.29 22.81
CA ASP A 228 -4.59 2.30 23.76
C ASP A 228 -5.18 3.51 23.03
N LEU A 229 -6.01 4.27 23.74
CA LEU A 229 -6.66 5.50 23.26
C LEU A 229 -7.39 5.30 21.91
N SER A 230 -7.98 4.12 21.71
CA SER A 230 -8.61 3.71 20.46
C SER A 230 -9.93 4.44 20.20
N PHE A 231 -10.26 4.65 18.94
CA PHE A 231 -11.56 5.14 18.43
C PHE A 231 -11.92 6.59 18.78
N GLU A 232 -10.96 7.40 19.20
CA GLU A 232 -11.25 8.78 19.60
C GLU A 232 -12.00 9.52 18.46
N TYR A 233 -13.16 10.10 18.81
CA TYR A 233 -14.05 10.83 17.90
C TYR A 233 -14.47 10.07 16.62
N SER A 234 -14.56 8.75 16.71
CA SER A 234 -14.98 7.90 15.59
C SER A 234 -16.44 7.49 15.67
N ASP A 235 -17.05 7.32 14.50
CA ASP A 235 -18.29 6.60 14.29
C ASP A 235 -17.92 5.16 13.94
N VAL A 236 -18.26 4.19 14.83
CA VAL A 236 -17.70 2.84 14.81
C VAL A 236 -18.70 1.75 15.15
N GLU A 237 -18.66 0.67 14.37
CA GLU A 237 -19.25 -0.62 14.73
C GLU A 237 -18.11 -1.64 14.85
N ALA A 238 -17.73 -1.97 16.08
CA ALA A 238 -16.59 -2.83 16.35
C ALA A 238 -16.99 -4.10 17.10
N GLN A 239 -16.51 -5.22 16.59
CA GLN A 239 -16.51 -6.53 17.22
C GLN A 239 -15.07 -7.00 17.37
N VAL A 240 -14.58 -6.99 18.60
CA VAL A 240 -13.19 -7.30 18.93
C VAL A 240 -13.16 -8.52 19.84
N ASN A 241 -12.41 -9.53 19.44
CA ASN A 241 -12.19 -10.71 20.24
C ASN A 241 -11.02 -10.46 21.23
N GLY A 242 -11.23 -10.76 22.50
CA GLY A 242 -10.26 -10.52 23.56
C GLY A 242 -10.31 -9.10 24.12
N ARG A 243 -9.15 -8.53 24.42
CA ARG A 243 -9.03 -7.28 25.17
C ARG A 243 -8.66 -6.08 24.29
N ILE A 244 -9.31 -4.95 24.55
CA ILE A 244 -8.88 -3.62 24.11
C ILE A 244 -8.20 -2.90 25.30
N GLU A 245 -7.03 -2.31 25.09
CA GLU A 245 -6.27 -1.63 26.14
C GLU A 245 -7.04 -0.43 26.69
N SER A 246 -7.43 0.50 25.81
CA SER A 246 -8.36 1.56 26.18
C SER A 246 -9.17 2.08 25.00
N VAL A 247 -10.38 2.55 25.29
CA VAL A 247 -11.30 3.22 24.37
C VAL A 247 -11.43 4.67 24.84
N LYS A 248 -11.23 5.62 23.92
CA LYS A 248 -11.30 7.04 24.25
C LYS A 248 -12.35 7.77 23.44
N ASN A 249 -13.26 8.46 24.08
CA ASN A 249 -14.20 9.43 23.51
C ASN A 249 -14.86 9.02 22.17
N PRO A 250 -15.39 7.80 22.00
CA PRO A 250 -16.00 7.38 20.74
C PRO A 250 -17.31 8.14 20.50
N LEU A 251 -17.53 8.68 19.28
CA LEU A 251 -18.70 9.55 19.01
C LEU A 251 -20.01 8.78 18.97
N SER A 252 -20.08 7.69 18.20
CA SER A 252 -21.33 6.97 17.95
C SER A 252 -21.09 5.54 17.52
N GLY A 253 -22.17 4.75 17.48
CA GLY A 253 -22.14 3.34 17.11
C GLY A 253 -22.00 2.40 18.30
N SER A 254 -21.34 1.26 18.11
CA SER A 254 -21.14 0.27 19.18
C SER A 254 -19.74 -0.35 19.15
N ILE A 255 -19.21 -0.61 20.33
CA ILE A 255 -17.96 -1.32 20.54
C ILE A 255 -18.23 -2.51 21.44
N THR A 256 -17.97 -3.72 20.94
CA THR A 256 -18.10 -4.96 21.69
C THR A 256 -16.74 -5.64 21.81
N ALA A 257 -16.37 -6.03 23.03
CA ALA A 257 -15.13 -6.77 23.31
C ALA A 257 -15.32 -7.70 24.51
N ASP A 258 -14.45 -8.69 24.72
CA ASP A 258 -14.49 -9.51 25.91
C ASP A 258 -14.05 -8.70 27.14
N GLU A 259 -12.98 -7.93 27.01
CA GLU A 259 -12.48 -7.06 28.08
C GLU A 259 -12.06 -5.68 27.53
N ILE A 260 -12.31 -4.61 28.29
CA ILE A 260 -11.77 -3.27 28.04
C ILE A 260 -11.01 -2.83 29.30
N GLY A 261 -9.74 -2.47 29.14
CA GLY A 261 -8.90 -1.99 30.24
C GLY A 261 -9.39 -0.66 30.77
N GLN A 262 -9.49 0.35 29.92
CA GLN A 262 -10.01 1.67 30.31
C GLN A 262 -11.05 2.22 29.31
N VAL A 263 -12.09 2.83 29.83
CA VAL A 263 -13.03 3.66 29.06
C VAL A 263 -12.83 5.11 29.50
N ILE A 264 -12.31 5.95 28.61
CA ILE A 264 -11.97 7.35 28.89
C ILE A 264 -13.00 8.25 28.21
N LEU A 265 -13.83 8.93 29.02
CA LEU A 265 -14.86 9.86 28.54
C LEU A 265 -14.63 11.29 29.05
N SER A 266 -13.58 11.53 29.82
CA SER A 266 -13.10 12.83 30.24
C SER A 266 -12.49 13.61 29.08
N ASP A 267 -12.40 14.90 29.18
CA ASP A 267 -11.79 15.83 28.23
C ASP A 267 -12.45 15.88 26.82
N SER A 268 -13.59 15.24 26.62
CA SER A 268 -14.26 15.29 25.31
C SER A 268 -14.91 16.64 25.04
N VAL A 269 -14.65 17.19 23.85
CA VAL A 269 -15.32 18.41 23.37
C VAL A 269 -16.62 18.12 22.60
N TYR A 270 -16.91 16.84 22.34
CA TYR A 270 -18.11 16.37 21.66
C TYR A 270 -18.91 15.39 22.53
N PRO A 271 -20.24 15.31 22.38
CA PRO A 271 -21.00 14.25 23.05
C PRO A 271 -20.61 12.86 22.56
N CYS A 272 -20.12 12.03 23.44
CA CYS A 272 -19.78 10.62 23.19
C CYS A 272 -21.04 9.76 23.42
N ARG A 273 -21.56 9.12 22.36
CA ARG A 273 -22.81 8.37 22.37
C ARG A 273 -22.65 6.91 21.95
N ALA A 274 -21.45 6.46 21.72
CA ALA A 274 -21.18 5.06 21.37
C ALA A 274 -21.59 4.14 22.53
N LYS A 275 -22.20 3.02 22.20
CA LYS A 275 -22.51 1.97 23.16
C LYS A 275 -21.27 1.10 23.34
N ILE A 276 -20.83 0.96 24.58
CA ILE A 276 -19.68 0.12 24.92
C ILE A 276 -20.21 -1.13 25.66
N ASN A 277 -19.99 -2.29 25.07
CA ASN A 277 -20.42 -3.59 25.58
C ASN A 277 -19.18 -4.45 25.81
N ALA A 278 -18.89 -4.76 27.05
CA ALA A 278 -17.81 -5.68 27.43
C ALA A 278 -18.23 -6.53 28.61
N GLU A 279 -17.79 -7.78 28.69
CA GLU A 279 -18.02 -8.62 29.86
C GLU A 279 -17.33 -8.03 31.10
N LYS A 280 -16.19 -7.36 30.90
CA LYS A 280 -15.42 -6.70 31.94
C LYS A 280 -14.86 -5.36 31.46
N VAL A 281 -15.11 -4.31 32.23
CA VAL A 281 -14.43 -3.01 32.11
C VAL A 281 -13.65 -2.79 33.39
N ALA A 282 -12.32 -2.63 33.27
CA ALA A 282 -11.48 -2.51 34.45
C ALA A 282 -11.56 -1.12 35.11
N GLU A 283 -11.67 -0.06 34.28
CA GLU A 283 -11.74 1.32 34.75
C GLU A 283 -12.58 2.20 33.83
N THR A 284 -13.33 3.13 34.41
CA THR A 284 -14.01 4.18 33.63
C THR A 284 -13.60 5.56 34.18
N ILE A 285 -13.08 6.40 33.30
CA ILE A 285 -12.64 7.78 33.59
C ILE A 285 -13.62 8.73 32.91
N SER A 286 -14.42 9.43 33.68
CA SER A 286 -15.48 10.35 33.21
C SER A 286 -15.25 11.79 33.66
#